data_db044fac049b91a83b20afe3bed263b5
#
_entry.id   db044fac049b91a83b20afe3bed263b5
#
_cell.length_a   1.000
_cell.length_b   1.000
_cell.length_c   1.000
_cell.angle_alpha   90.00
_cell.angle_beta   90.00
_cell.angle_gamma   90.00
#
_symmetry.space_group_name_H-M   'P 1'
#
loop_
_entity.id
_entity.type
_entity.pdbx_description
1 polymer ?
#
loop_
_entity_poly.entity_id
_entity_poly.type
_entity_poly.pdbx_seq_one_letter_code
_entity_poly.pdbx_strand_id
1 'polypeptide(L)'
;AASDVYKRQVKGPDFPTGATILGKSGIEEAYRTGRGKIRVRAVSEINTLPNGKTEIIITELPYMVNKALLIQKIAELVKDKKIDGITGIIDQSNMQGIRVSIELRRDVNANVILNQLYKHTQLQDTFGVNMLALVNNEPKVLNLHQMLTYYLEHQEEVVTRRTKYELNKAQERAHILEGLLIALDN
;
A
#
# COMPACT_ATOMS: atom_id res chain seq x y z
N ALA A 1 -19.72 -3.56 19.07
CA ALA A 1 -20.52 -3.42 17.84
C ALA A 1 -19.82 -4.12 16.68
N ALA A 2 -20.57 -4.60 15.67
CA ALA A 2 -20.01 -5.26 14.47
C ALA A 2 -18.88 -4.42 13.80
N SER A 3 -18.95 -3.10 13.91
CA SER A 3 -17.95 -2.16 13.41
C SER A 3 -16.54 -2.33 14.00
N ASP A 4 -16.38 -3.00 15.14
CA ASP A 4 -15.07 -3.17 15.77
C ASP A 4 -14.40 -4.50 15.41
N VAL A 5 -15.14 -5.45 14.87
CA VAL A 5 -14.63 -6.77 14.50
C VAL A 5 -13.75 -6.66 13.25
N TYR A 6 -14.23 -6.01 12.17
CA TYR A 6 -13.42 -5.86 10.94
C TYR A 6 -12.21 -4.95 11.13
N LYS A 7 -12.27 -3.95 12.02
CA LYS A 7 -11.11 -3.12 12.38
C LYS A 7 -9.99 -3.91 13.06
N ARG A 8 -10.34 -5.01 13.75
CA ARG A 8 -9.35 -5.92 14.35
C ARG A 8 -8.76 -6.88 13.33
N GLN A 9 -9.52 -7.26 12.31
CA GLN A 9 -9.08 -8.17 11.25
C GLN A 9 -8.21 -7.44 10.20
N VAL A 10 -8.65 -6.26 9.74
CA VAL A 10 -7.90 -5.43 8.78
C VAL A 10 -7.01 -4.46 9.54
N LYS A 11 -5.78 -4.88 9.81
CA LYS A 11 -4.83 -4.13 10.67
C LYS A 11 -4.35 -2.81 10.05
N GLY A 12 -4.28 -2.73 8.74
CA GLY A 12 -3.83 -1.54 8.03
C GLY A 12 -3.74 -1.78 6.51
N PRO A 13 -3.52 -0.73 5.73
CA PRO A 13 -3.26 -0.85 4.30
C PRO A 13 -1.94 -1.56 4.05
N ASP A 14 -1.84 -2.19 2.90
CA ASP A 14 -0.65 -2.85 2.38
C ASP A 14 -0.11 -2.04 1.20
N PHE A 15 1.20 -1.77 1.20
CA PHE A 15 1.86 -1.03 0.13
C PHE A 15 2.74 -1.95 -0.71
N PRO A 16 2.72 -1.86 -2.05
CA PRO A 16 3.50 -2.73 -2.92
C PRO A 16 5.02 -2.54 -2.74
N THR A 17 5.44 -1.41 -2.20
CA THR A 17 6.85 -1.09 -1.92
C THR A 17 7.31 -1.49 -0.52
N GLY A 18 6.46 -2.13 0.29
CA GLY A 18 6.75 -2.44 1.68
C GLY A 18 6.77 -1.21 2.57
N ALA A 19 7.84 -1.04 3.33
CA ALA A 19 8.04 0.01 4.33
C ALA A 19 7.23 -0.18 5.62
N THR A 20 7.47 0.65 6.62
CA THR A 20 6.87 0.53 7.95
C THR A 20 5.90 1.66 8.22
N ILE A 21 4.68 1.33 8.63
CA ILE A 21 3.68 2.31 9.06
C ILE A 21 3.93 2.68 10.53
N LEU A 22 3.95 3.98 10.82
CA LEU A 22 4.17 4.50 12.15
C LEU A 22 2.85 4.91 12.83
N GLY A 23 2.46 4.14 13.83
CA GLY A 23 1.25 4.37 14.62
C GLY A 23 -0.01 3.88 13.93
N LYS A 24 -1.14 3.89 14.67
CA LYS A 24 -2.44 3.38 14.21
C LYS A 24 -3.49 4.48 13.98
N SER A 25 -3.29 5.67 14.55
CA SER A 25 -4.29 6.75 14.52
C SER A 25 -4.71 7.15 13.11
N GLY A 26 -3.75 7.25 12.16
CA GLY A 26 -4.06 7.58 10.78
C GLY A 26 -4.84 6.47 10.05
N ILE A 27 -4.59 5.21 10.40
CA ILE A 27 -5.34 4.06 9.86
C ILE A 27 -6.77 4.08 10.40
N GLU A 28 -6.95 4.27 11.69
CA GLU A 28 -8.26 4.33 12.33
C GLU A 28 -9.10 5.50 11.79
N GLU A 29 -8.48 6.67 11.59
CA GLU A 29 -9.13 7.80 10.97
C GLU A 29 -9.57 7.49 9.54
N ALA A 30 -8.68 6.92 8.71
CA ALA A 30 -8.98 6.53 7.33
C ALA A 30 -10.12 5.52 7.26
N TYR A 31 -10.12 4.49 8.11
CA TYR A 31 -11.17 3.47 8.13
C TYR A 31 -12.51 3.98 8.63
N ARG A 32 -12.52 5.00 9.49
CA ARG A 32 -13.73 5.63 10.01
C ARG A 32 -14.34 6.65 9.08
N THR A 33 -13.53 7.43 8.38
CA THR A 33 -13.98 8.60 7.61
C THR A 33 -13.79 8.46 6.10
N GLY A 34 -13.01 7.50 5.64
CA GLY A 34 -12.56 7.37 4.25
C GLY A 34 -11.37 8.27 3.90
N ARG A 35 -10.87 9.07 4.84
CA ARG A 35 -9.68 9.93 4.68
C ARG A 35 -8.82 9.85 5.92
N GLY A 36 -7.49 9.90 5.73
CA GLY A 36 -6.56 9.86 6.85
C GLY A 36 -5.13 10.14 6.41
N LYS A 37 -4.25 10.36 7.38
CA LYS A 37 -2.81 10.59 7.14
C LYS A 37 -2.02 9.48 7.82
N ILE A 38 -1.38 8.63 7.02
CA ILE A 38 -0.56 7.52 7.50
C ILE A 38 0.91 7.88 7.31
N ARG A 39 1.68 7.85 8.40
CA ARG A 39 3.14 8.05 8.32
C ARG A 39 3.80 6.73 7.96
N VAL A 40 4.59 6.76 6.91
CA VAL A 40 5.33 5.61 6.38
C VAL A 40 6.82 5.91 6.44
N ARG A 41 7.60 4.95 6.88
CA ARG A 41 9.05 5.05 7.04
C ARG A 41 9.74 3.94 6.28
N ALA A 42 10.83 4.27 5.59
CA ALA A 42 11.72 3.32 4.94
C ALA A 42 12.22 2.25 5.91
N VAL A 43 12.44 1.05 5.42
CA VAL A 43 13.15 0.01 6.17
C VAL A 43 14.65 0.22 5.98
N SER A 44 15.35 0.32 7.10
CA SER A 44 16.79 0.55 7.13
C SER A 44 17.48 -0.30 8.19
N GLU A 45 18.69 -0.72 7.88
CA GLU A 45 19.58 -1.45 8.78
C GLU A 45 20.89 -0.69 8.93
N ILE A 46 21.50 -0.78 10.10
CA ILE A 46 22.82 -0.19 10.38
C ILE A 46 23.83 -1.31 10.50
N ASN A 47 24.80 -1.33 9.58
CA ASN A 47 25.85 -2.31 9.55
C ASN A 47 27.21 -1.69 9.88
N THR A 48 28.09 -2.46 10.53
CA THR A 48 29.48 -2.06 10.74
C THR A 48 30.35 -2.79 9.73
N LEU A 49 31.09 -2.03 8.94
CA LEU A 49 32.02 -2.56 7.95
C LEU A 49 33.33 -3.05 8.63
N PRO A 50 34.08 -3.98 7.99
CA PRO A 50 35.33 -4.50 8.54
C PRO A 50 36.39 -3.42 8.83
N ASN A 51 36.32 -2.29 8.14
CA ASN A 51 37.20 -1.13 8.33
C ASN A 51 36.81 -0.24 9.50
N GLY A 52 35.80 -0.61 10.31
CA GLY A 52 35.27 0.14 11.45
C GLY A 52 34.41 1.34 11.07
N LYS A 53 34.07 1.52 9.77
CA LYS A 53 33.04 2.47 9.33
C LYS A 53 31.66 1.85 9.51
N THR A 54 30.65 2.70 9.63
CA THR A 54 29.25 2.30 9.68
C THR A 54 28.56 2.67 8.37
N GLU A 55 27.65 1.83 7.92
CA GLU A 55 26.77 2.11 6.79
C GLU A 55 25.31 1.98 7.19
N ILE A 56 24.45 2.76 6.57
CA ILE A 56 23.00 2.63 6.64
C ILE A 56 22.55 2.01 5.32
N ILE A 57 21.94 0.84 5.38
CA ILE A 57 21.35 0.16 4.21
C ILE A 57 19.86 0.39 4.21
N ILE A 58 19.33 0.88 3.09
CA ILE A 58 17.90 1.08 2.87
C ILE A 58 17.43 0.01 1.89
N THR A 59 16.46 -0.79 2.30
CA THR A 59 15.92 -1.91 1.51
C THR A 59 14.50 -1.68 1.01
N GLU A 60 13.72 -0.85 1.70
CA GLU A 60 12.36 -0.50 1.31
C GLU A 60 12.12 1.00 1.43
N LEU A 61 11.36 1.56 0.52
CA LEU A 61 11.03 2.99 0.50
C LEU A 61 9.52 3.19 0.68
N PRO A 62 9.10 4.34 1.26
CA PRO A 62 7.70 4.70 1.31
C PRO A 62 7.08 4.71 -0.09
N TYR A 63 5.81 4.34 -0.17
CA TYR A 63 5.08 4.31 -1.43
C TYR A 63 5.08 5.67 -2.13
N MET A 64 5.25 5.67 -3.46
CA MET A 64 5.37 6.86 -4.34
C MET A 64 6.65 7.69 -4.15
N VAL A 65 7.61 7.25 -3.37
CA VAL A 65 8.92 7.93 -3.27
C VAL A 65 9.83 7.49 -4.42
N ASN A 66 10.34 8.47 -5.16
CA ASN A 66 11.30 8.22 -6.22
C ASN A 66 12.71 8.06 -5.63
N LYS A 67 13.32 6.90 -5.81
CA LYS A 67 14.65 6.55 -5.29
C LYS A 67 15.74 7.53 -5.76
N ALA A 68 15.78 7.85 -7.05
CA ALA A 68 16.82 8.72 -7.62
C ALA A 68 16.72 10.15 -7.04
N LEU A 69 15.52 10.70 -6.96
CA LEU A 69 15.30 12.03 -6.36
C LEU A 69 15.63 12.03 -4.86
N LEU A 70 15.33 10.95 -4.16
CA LEU A 70 15.70 10.80 -2.74
C LEU A 70 17.21 10.81 -2.56
N ILE A 71 17.96 10.04 -3.35
CA ILE A 71 19.43 9.99 -3.31
C ILE A 71 20.01 11.37 -3.61
N GLN A 72 19.51 12.05 -4.65
CA GLN A 72 19.91 13.41 -4.98
C GLN A 72 19.66 14.37 -3.82
N LYS A 73 18.50 14.29 -3.19
CA LYS A 73 18.15 15.13 -2.04
C LYS A 73 19.09 14.92 -0.86
N ILE A 74 19.46 13.67 -0.58
CA ILE A 74 20.44 13.35 0.47
C ILE A 74 21.80 13.97 0.12
N ALA A 75 22.26 13.83 -1.13
CA ALA A 75 23.53 14.41 -1.59
C ALA A 75 23.53 15.95 -1.48
N GLU A 76 22.42 16.61 -1.80
CA GLU A 76 22.25 18.07 -1.62
C GLU A 76 22.38 18.47 -0.14
N LEU A 77 21.72 17.73 0.78
CA LEU A 77 21.80 18.01 2.22
C LEU A 77 23.22 17.86 2.78
N VAL A 78 23.99 16.91 2.24
CA VAL A 78 25.42 16.73 2.59
C VAL A 78 26.24 17.89 2.04
N LYS A 79 26.05 18.27 0.77
CA LYS A 79 26.73 19.40 0.12
C LYS A 79 26.46 20.72 0.85
N ASP A 80 25.23 20.95 1.25
CA ASP A 80 24.77 22.12 1.99
C ASP A 80 25.17 22.11 3.48
N LYS A 81 25.89 21.07 3.94
CA LYS A 81 26.31 20.86 5.33
C LYS A 81 25.15 20.84 6.34
N LYS A 82 23.94 20.49 5.88
CA LYS A 82 22.78 20.30 6.75
C LYS A 82 22.81 18.97 7.48
N ILE A 83 23.44 17.97 6.87
CA ILE A 83 23.74 16.67 7.47
C ILE A 83 25.25 16.45 7.31
N ASP A 84 25.97 16.32 8.44
CA ASP A 84 27.38 16.01 8.46
C ASP A 84 27.61 14.53 8.81
N GLY A 85 28.71 13.96 8.33
CA GLY A 85 29.11 12.59 8.66
C GLY A 85 28.80 11.55 7.60
N ILE A 86 28.12 11.87 6.50
CA ILE A 86 27.96 11.00 5.34
C ILE A 86 29.17 11.17 4.41
N THR A 87 29.84 10.07 4.07
CA THR A 87 31.02 10.05 3.19
C THR A 87 30.73 9.57 1.79
N GLY A 88 29.67 8.79 1.60
CA GLY A 88 29.28 8.26 0.30
C GLY A 88 27.83 7.78 0.29
N ILE A 89 27.24 7.78 -0.91
CA ILE A 89 25.91 7.22 -1.16
C ILE A 89 26.03 6.38 -2.43
N ILE A 90 25.71 5.10 -2.31
CA ILE A 90 25.86 4.14 -3.42
C ILE A 90 24.52 3.43 -3.62
N ASP A 91 24.00 3.51 -4.83
CA ASP A 91 22.83 2.73 -5.25
C ASP A 91 23.29 1.34 -5.73
N GLN A 92 23.02 0.34 -4.92
CA GLN A 92 23.34 -1.07 -5.17
C GLN A 92 22.09 -1.87 -5.59
N SER A 93 20.99 -1.18 -5.92
CA SER A 93 19.74 -1.84 -6.30
C SER A 93 19.91 -2.69 -7.56
N ASN A 94 19.27 -3.86 -7.57
CA ASN A 94 19.34 -4.82 -8.65
C ASN A 94 17.97 -5.51 -8.85
N MET A 95 17.92 -6.60 -9.60
CA MET A 95 16.69 -7.38 -9.83
C MET A 95 16.11 -8.01 -8.54
N GLN A 96 16.89 -8.13 -7.47
CA GLN A 96 16.41 -8.65 -6.17
C GLN A 96 15.68 -7.58 -5.34
N GLY A 97 15.85 -6.29 -5.67
CA GLY A 97 15.17 -5.21 -4.97
C GLY A 97 16.01 -3.94 -4.79
N ILE A 98 15.45 -3.05 -3.99
CA ILE A 98 16.08 -1.80 -3.61
C ILE A 98 17.18 -2.06 -2.59
N ARG A 99 18.36 -1.49 -2.83
CA ARG A 99 19.47 -1.47 -1.88
C ARG A 99 20.25 -0.17 -2.05
N VAL A 100 20.11 0.75 -1.13
CA VAL A 100 20.88 1.99 -1.09
C VAL A 100 21.77 1.98 0.14
N SER A 101 23.08 2.06 -0.06
CA SER A 101 24.07 2.15 0.99
C SER A 101 24.50 3.60 1.22
N ILE A 102 24.42 4.06 2.47
CA ILE A 102 24.88 5.38 2.91
C ILE A 102 26.05 5.14 3.85
N GLU A 103 27.26 5.43 3.39
CA GLU A 103 28.47 5.29 4.17
C GLU A 103 28.66 6.46 5.11
N LEU A 104 29.04 6.15 6.36
CA LEU A 104 29.23 7.14 7.40
C LEU A 104 30.70 7.23 7.81
N ARG A 105 31.08 8.40 8.32
CA ARG A 105 32.36 8.66 8.99
C ARG A 105 32.42 7.88 10.30
N ARG A 106 33.62 7.49 10.75
CA ARG A 106 33.80 6.67 11.98
C ARG A 106 33.35 7.33 13.27
N ASP A 107 33.42 8.66 13.33
CA ASP A 107 33.18 9.48 14.52
C ASP A 107 31.71 9.88 14.71
N VAL A 108 30.80 9.41 13.86
CA VAL A 108 29.38 9.79 13.91
C VAL A 108 28.49 8.65 14.39
N ASN A 109 27.42 9.02 15.06
CA ASN A 109 26.39 8.07 15.47
C ASN A 109 25.39 7.85 14.33
N ALA A 110 25.32 6.63 13.80
CA ALA A 110 24.44 6.26 12.68
C ALA A 110 22.95 6.53 12.97
N ASN A 111 22.49 6.32 14.21
CA ASN A 111 21.11 6.58 14.58
C ASN A 111 20.75 8.07 14.51
N VAL A 112 21.70 8.94 14.86
CA VAL A 112 21.50 10.40 14.78
C VAL A 112 21.37 10.82 13.32
N ILE A 113 22.25 10.33 12.45
CA ILE A 113 22.21 10.60 11.01
C ILE A 113 20.88 10.06 10.41
N LEU A 114 20.50 8.84 10.75
CA LEU A 114 19.26 8.24 10.28
C LEU A 114 18.03 9.06 10.70
N ASN A 115 17.99 9.55 11.92
CA ASN A 115 16.91 10.43 12.40
C ASN A 115 16.89 11.77 11.67
N GLN A 116 18.04 12.34 11.33
CA GLN A 116 18.12 13.55 10.50
C GLN A 116 17.61 13.29 9.08
N LEU A 117 17.94 12.12 8.48
CA LEU A 117 17.43 11.71 7.18
C LEU A 117 15.90 11.55 7.19
N TYR A 118 15.32 10.95 8.22
CA TYR A 118 13.86 10.85 8.38
C TYR A 118 13.19 12.22 8.50
N LYS A 119 13.86 13.19 9.11
CA LYS A 119 13.32 14.54 9.31
C LYS A 119 13.38 15.40 8.06
N HIS A 120 14.41 15.25 7.24
CA HIS A 120 14.73 16.17 6.14
C HIS A 120 14.53 15.58 4.75
N THR A 121 14.18 14.30 4.65
CA THR A 121 13.99 13.61 3.38
C THR A 121 12.72 12.75 3.37
N GLN A 122 12.37 12.23 2.21
CA GLN A 122 11.24 11.31 2.04
C GLN A 122 11.54 9.85 2.48
N LEU A 123 12.62 9.60 3.22
CA LEU A 123 12.80 8.34 3.96
C LEU A 123 11.71 8.11 5.00
N GLN A 124 11.07 9.18 5.45
CA GLN A 124 9.80 9.15 6.16
C GLN A 124 8.88 10.17 5.50
N ASP A 125 7.71 9.71 5.09
CA ASP A 125 6.72 10.55 4.43
C ASP A 125 5.32 10.26 4.95
N THR A 126 4.38 11.14 4.64
CA THR A 126 2.98 10.99 5.01
C THR A 126 2.15 10.64 3.79
N PHE A 127 1.55 9.45 3.82
CA PHE A 127 0.61 9.02 2.79
C PHE A 127 -0.80 9.52 3.13
N GLY A 128 -1.38 10.31 2.22
CA GLY A 128 -2.75 10.79 2.33
C GLY A 128 -3.74 9.73 1.81
N VAL A 129 -4.45 9.08 2.71
CA VAL A 129 -5.49 8.12 2.35
C VAL A 129 -6.73 8.84 1.84
N ASN A 130 -7.24 8.41 0.69
CA ASN A 130 -8.52 8.82 0.15
C ASN A 130 -9.21 7.59 -0.44
N MET A 131 -10.19 7.07 0.29
CA MET A 131 -10.91 5.84 -0.07
C MET A 131 -12.06 6.18 -1.03
N LEU A 132 -11.69 6.53 -2.27
CA LEU A 132 -12.62 6.86 -3.34
C LEU A 132 -13.04 5.58 -4.08
N ALA A 133 -14.35 5.39 -4.24
CA ALA A 133 -14.92 4.28 -5.00
C ALA A 133 -16.09 4.74 -5.86
N LEU A 134 -16.42 3.97 -6.91
CA LEU A 134 -17.61 4.17 -7.71
C LEU A 134 -18.77 3.35 -7.14
N VAL A 135 -19.84 4.01 -6.78
CA VAL A 135 -21.10 3.39 -6.37
C VAL A 135 -22.18 3.82 -7.35
N ASN A 136 -22.74 2.87 -8.11
CA ASN A 136 -23.70 3.15 -9.20
C ASN A 136 -23.18 4.19 -10.22
N ASN A 137 -21.89 4.06 -10.61
CA ASN A 137 -21.16 4.99 -11.49
C ASN A 137 -20.94 6.41 -10.91
N GLU A 138 -21.24 6.65 -9.65
CA GLU A 138 -20.96 7.91 -8.97
C GLU A 138 -19.73 7.80 -8.07
N PRO A 139 -18.76 8.72 -8.13
CA PRO A 139 -17.59 8.70 -7.25
C PRO A 139 -18.01 9.14 -5.83
N LYS A 140 -17.72 8.30 -4.84
CA LYS A 140 -18.00 8.56 -3.43
C LYS A 140 -16.79 8.23 -2.56
N VAL A 141 -16.51 9.08 -1.58
CA VAL A 141 -15.54 8.76 -0.53
C VAL A 141 -16.26 7.93 0.52
N LEU A 142 -15.77 6.70 0.73
CA LEU A 142 -16.41 5.72 1.59
C LEU A 142 -15.49 5.38 2.76
N ASN A 143 -16.08 5.09 3.91
CA ASN A 143 -15.36 4.43 5.00
C ASN A 143 -15.25 2.90 4.75
N LEU A 144 -14.44 2.20 5.53
CA LEU A 144 -14.22 0.77 5.32
C LEU A 144 -15.51 -0.04 5.43
N HIS A 145 -16.39 0.28 6.38
CA HIS A 145 -17.68 -0.40 6.52
C HIS A 145 -18.55 -0.24 5.28
N GLN A 146 -18.68 0.99 4.78
CA GLN A 146 -19.44 1.27 3.56
C GLN A 146 -18.89 0.53 2.35
N MET A 147 -17.55 0.48 2.19
CA MET A 147 -16.93 -0.29 1.09
C MET A 147 -17.30 -1.77 1.16
N LEU A 148 -17.24 -2.38 2.33
CA LEU A 148 -17.59 -3.78 2.52
C LEU A 148 -19.09 -4.03 2.27
N THR A 149 -19.97 -3.12 2.72
CA THR A 149 -21.41 -3.21 2.49
C THR A 149 -21.75 -3.15 1.01
N TYR A 150 -21.27 -2.14 0.29
CA TYR A 150 -21.50 -2.00 -1.15
C TYR A 150 -20.88 -3.16 -1.96
N TYR A 151 -19.76 -3.70 -1.52
CA TYR A 151 -19.19 -4.89 -2.15
C TYR A 151 -20.08 -6.11 -2.00
N LEU A 152 -20.65 -6.35 -0.81
CA LEU A 152 -21.59 -7.45 -0.59
C LEU A 152 -22.87 -7.29 -1.41
N GLU A 153 -23.47 -6.10 -1.40
CA GLU A 153 -24.66 -5.78 -2.23
C GLU A 153 -24.37 -6.05 -3.72
N HIS A 154 -23.23 -5.64 -4.21
CA HIS A 154 -22.82 -5.92 -5.59
C HIS A 154 -22.66 -7.42 -5.86
N GLN A 155 -22.08 -8.19 -4.92
CA GLN A 155 -21.96 -9.65 -5.08
C GLN A 155 -23.35 -10.32 -5.14
N GLU A 156 -24.28 -9.94 -4.29
CA GLU A 156 -25.66 -10.45 -4.29
C GLU A 156 -26.37 -10.13 -5.61
N GLU A 157 -26.23 -8.91 -6.12
CA GLU A 157 -26.78 -8.49 -7.40
C GLU A 157 -26.21 -9.35 -8.55
N VAL A 158 -24.88 -9.51 -8.61
CA VAL A 158 -24.20 -10.28 -9.67
C VAL A 158 -24.64 -11.73 -9.65
N VAL A 159 -24.68 -12.38 -8.47
CA VAL A 159 -25.12 -13.77 -8.33
C VAL A 159 -26.59 -13.93 -8.77
N THR A 160 -27.46 -13.02 -8.33
CA THR A 160 -28.87 -13.02 -8.70
C THR A 160 -29.06 -12.87 -10.21
N ARG A 161 -28.37 -11.93 -10.83
CA ARG A 161 -28.43 -11.70 -12.29
C ARG A 161 -27.92 -12.88 -13.09
N ARG A 162 -26.81 -13.50 -12.67
CA ARG A 162 -26.28 -14.71 -13.28
C ARG A 162 -27.27 -15.86 -13.20
N THR A 163 -27.81 -16.11 -12.00
CA THR A 163 -28.77 -17.20 -11.79
C THR A 163 -30.05 -17.01 -12.59
N LYS A 164 -30.56 -15.77 -12.69
CA LYS A 164 -31.72 -15.46 -13.57
C LYS A 164 -31.41 -15.76 -15.03
N TYR A 165 -30.25 -15.41 -15.52
CA TYR A 165 -29.84 -15.70 -16.90
C TYR A 165 -29.75 -17.19 -17.15
N GLU A 166 -29.13 -17.95 -16.25
CA GLU A 166 -29.02 -19.40 -16.34
C GLU A 166 -30.41 -20.09 -16.30
N LEU A 167 -31.31 -19.61 -15.42
CA LEU A 167 -32.69 -20.09 -15.34
C LEU A 167 -33.44 -19.86 -16.63
N ASN A 168 -33.42 -18.65 -17.18
CA ASN A 168 -34.08 -18.33 -18.44
C ASN A 168 -33.60 -19.23 -19.58
N LYS A 169 -32.29 -19.44 -19.68
CA LYS A 169 -31.67 -20.31 -20.65
C LYS A 169 -32.14 -21.78 -20.51
N ALA A 170 -32.26 -22.27 -19.28
CA ALA A 170 -32.74 -23.60 -18.99
C ALA A 170 -34.24 -23.76 -19.34
N GLN A 171 -35.05 -22.73 -19.01
CA GLN A 171 -36.47 -22.69 -19.35
C GLN A 171 -36.71 -22.66 -20.85
N GLU A 172 -35.98 -21.85 -21.62
CA GLU A 172 -36.03 -21.85 -23.08
C GLU A 172 -35.69 -23.25 -23.66
N ARG A 173 -34.67 -23.90 -23.11
CA ARG A 173 -34.29 -25.26 -23.53
C ARG A 173 -35.37 -26.29 -23.18
N ALA A 174 -35.93 -26.21 -21.97
CA ALA A 174 -37.04 -27.09 -21.56
C ALA A 174 -38.26 -26.93 -22.47
N HIS A 175 -38.65 -25.69 -22.77
CA HIS A 175 -39.78 -25.41 -23.68
C HIS A 175 -39.58 -26.03 -25.08
N ILE A 176 -38.38 -25.95 -25.65
CA ILE A 176 -38.06 -26.60 -26.95
C ILE A 176 -38.18 -28.10 -26.84
N LEU A 177 -37.68 -28.71 -25.78
CA LEU A 177 -37.72 -30.16 -25.57
C LEU A 177 -39.15 -30.66 -25.36
N GLU A 178 -39.99 -29.94 -24.62
CA GLU A 178 -41.41 -30.23 -24.44
C GLU A 178 -42.16 -30.21 -25.79
N GLY A 179 -41.89 -29.17 -26.62
CA GLY A 179 -42.44 -29.10 -27.96
C GLY A 179 -42.04 -30.28 -28.87
N LEU A 180 -40.77 -30.71 -28.77
CA LEU A 180 -40.28 -31.89 -29.50
C LEU A 180 -40.96 -33.20 -29.03
N LEU A 181 -41.20 -33.37 -27.74
CA LEU A 181 -41.92 -34.53 -27.18
C LEU A 181 -43.33 -34.60 -27.73
N ILE A 182 -44.07 -33.47 -27.71
CA ILE A 182 -45.43 -33.41 -28.27
C ILE A 182 -45.46 -33.78 -29.78
N ALA A 183 -44.44 -33.37 -30.53
CA ALA A 183 -44.33 -33.68 -31.95
C ALA A 183 -43.99 -35.16 -32.23
N LEU A 184 -43.36 -35.86 -31.27
CA LEU A 184 -43.05 -37.30 -31.39
C LEU A 184 -44.23 -38.19 -30.99
N ASP A 185 -45.16 -37.69 -30.17
CA ASP A 185 -46.32 -38.41 -29.67
C ASP A 185 -47.53 -38.31 -30.63
N ASN A 186 -47.46 -37.55 -31.74
CA ASN A 186 -48.44 -37.36 -32.77
C ASN A 186 -47.90 -37.83 -34.12
#